data_be248c6df838abffe2eee2fd1234a374
#
_entry.id   be248c6df838abffe2eee2fd1234a374
#
_cell.length_a   1.000
_cell.length_b   1.000
_cell.length_c   1.000
_cell.angle_alpha   90.00
_cell.angle_beta   90.00
_cell.angle_gamma   90.00
#
_symmetry.space_group_name_H-M   'P 1'
#
loop_
_entity.id
_entity.type
_entity.pdbx_description
1 polymer ?
#
loop_
_entity_poly.entity_id
_entity_poly.type
_entity_poly.pdbx_seq_one_letter_code
_entity_poly.pdbx_strand_id
1 'polypeptide(L)'
;GSGGGYEDKVNAALNSGSLPDVLTLDGPNTAAYAHSKIIQPIDKYITNKKDILPTIIKQGTYKGKLYATGYSESSIGFYYNKKMFKEAGIKDSEIATLQHPWTWTQFKDICKRLKNHFHEPAINMNLNDHSEMALYSLAPFVWSAGGSITNPAGTKAVGYFNSKQTTSAFQLIQDMVKDGYTTISPKDKGFETGKYAMMMTGTWEVQTLQNQYKNLQWGVMPYPVSPATHKQVSPTGSWQYAMSSAAKNKKAAGALINYLVSKKALMTNERIMGNTVLPARKSVAKELIPKVGPAMRFFIKQNQTTGHARPVLVNYPQVTRTFADTVQNVTLYKKNPNVQKVMNEQAKVIQKYLQK
;
A
#
# COMPACT_ATOMS: atom_id res chain seq x y z
N GLY A 1 3.08 9.52 -12.14
CA GLY A 1 4.06 8.63 -12.74
C GLY A 1 4.24 7.40 -11.87
N SER A 2 4.36 6.23 -12.47
CA SER A 2 4.67 4.99 -11.77
C SER A 2 5.97 5.17 -10.95
N GLY A 3 6.01 4.67 -9.71
CA GLY A 3 7.14 4.85 -8.79
C GLY A 3 8.51 4.46 -9.37
N GLY A 4 8.57 3.49 -10.29
CA GLY A 4 9.82 3.03 -10.92
C GLY A 4 10.63 4.11 -11.63
N GLY A 5 9.98 5.07 -12.29
CA GLY A 5 10.69 6.15 -12.97
C GLY A 5 11.34 7.17 -12.02
N TYR A 6 10.92 7.24 -10.75
CA TYR A 6 11.53 8.11 -9.75
C TYR A 6 12.81 7.50 -9.19
N GLU A 7 12.78 6.24 -8.78
CA GLU A 7 13.98 5.52 -8.31
C GLU A 7 15.09 5.49 -9.37
N ASP A 8 14.75 5.30 -10.63
CA ASP A 8 15.71 5.35 -11.74
C ASP A 8 16.39 6.74 -11.83
N LYS A 9 15.63 7.83 -11.66
CA LYS A 9 16.16 9.19 -11.62
C LYS A 9 17.08 9.42 -10.42
N VAL A 10 16.73 8.92 -9.24
CA VAL A 10 17.57 9.01 -8.04
C VAL A 10 18.88 8.25 -8.25
N ASN A 11 18.83 7.04 -8.81
CA ASN A 11 20.02 6.26 -9.11
C ASN A 11 20.92 6.96 -10.16
N ALA A 12 20.33 7.53 -11.20
CA ALA A 12 21.08 8.29 -12.20
C ALA A 12 21.73 9.54 -11.59
N ALA A 13 21.01 10.27 -10.72
CA ALA A 13 21.53 11.43 -10.02
C ALA A 13 22.65 11.07 -9.03
N LEU A 14 22.54 9.91 -8.36
CA LEU A 14 23.61 9.37 -7.52
C LEU A 14 24.90 9.14 -8.34
N ASN A 15 24.77 8.43 -9.47
CA ASN A 15 25.90 8.08 -10.33
C ASN A 15 26.58 9.31 -10.95
N SER A 16 25.83 10.37 -11.25
CA SER A 16 26.33 11.63 -11.79
C SER A 16 26.78 12.64 -10.73
N GLY A 17 26.62 12.33 -9.44
CA GLY A 17 26.94 13.26 -8.35
C GLY A 17 26.01 14.48 -8.27
N SER A 18 24.82 14.40 -8.87
CA SER A 18 23.83 15.50 -8.97
C SER A 18 22.63 15.35 -8.04
N LEU A 19 22.76 14.55 -6.97
CA LEU A 19 21.68 14.41 -5.98
C LEU A 19 21.35 15.76 -5.33
N PRO A 20 20.05 16.11 -5.18
CA PRO A 20 19.63 17.27 -4.41
C PRO A 20 19.95 17.10 -2.93
N ASP A 21 20.04 18.20 -2.17
CA ASP A 21 20.29 18.16 -0.72
C ASP A 21 19.16 17.47 0.05
N VAL A 22 17.91 17.65 -0.41
CA VAL A 22 16.73 16.98 0.12
C VAL A 22 16.04 16.22 -1.00
N LEU A 23 15.70 14.97 -0.74
CA LEU A 23 14.99 14.13 -1.68
C LEU A 23 13.77 13.48 -1.02
N THR A 24 12.82 13.05 -1.83
CA THR A 24 11.73 12.20 -1.37
C THR A 24 12.06 10.73 -1.62
N LEU A 25 11.43 9.84 -0.88
CA LEU A 25 11.49 8.41 -1.12
C LEU A 25 10.23 7.72 -0.61
N ASP A 26 9.91 6.57 -1.17
CA ASP A 26 8.91 5.68 -0.59
C ASP A 26 9.51 5.01 0.66
N GLY A 27 8.77 5.05 1.77
CA GLY A 27 9.23 4.64 3.10
C GLY A 27 10.01 3.33 3.16
N PRO A 28 9.56 2.23 2.53
CA PRO A 28 10.26 0.95 2.59
C PRO A 28 11.65 0.95 1.93
N ASN A 29 11.97 1.94 1.09
CA ASN A 29 13.30 2.10 0.50
C ASN A 29 14.32 2.74 1.44
N THR A 30 13.91 3.23 2.60
CA THR A 30 14.80 3.91 3.56
C THR A 30 16.02 3.07 3.93
N ALA A 31 15.81 1.79 4.26
CA ALA A 31 16.93 0.90 4.64
C ALA A 31 17.94 0.70 3.51
N ALA A 32 17.46 0.51 2.28
CA ALA A 32 18.31 0.36 1.10
C ALA A 32 19.15 1.63 0.85
N TYR A 33 18.52 2.80 0.91
CA TYR A 33 19.21 4.08 0.68
C TYR A 33 20.19 4.44 1.79
N ALA A 34 19.82 4.15 3.06
CA ALA A 34 20.72 4.35 4.19
C ALA A 34 21.94 3.42 4.14
N HIS A 35 21.72 2.14 3.81
CA HIS A 35 22.78 1.14 3.66
C HIS A 35 23.75 1.53 2.55
N SER A 36 23.24 1.95 1.41
CA SER A 36 24.04 2.41 0.24
C SER A 36 24.62 3.82 0.43
N LYS A 37 24.45 4.43 1.60
CA LYS A 37 24.95 5.79 1.91
C LYS A 37 24.46 6.89 0.96
N ILE A 38 23.28 6.71 0.37
CA ILE A 38 22.62 7.72 -0.44
C ILE A 38 22.05 8.83 0.44
N ILE A 39 21.53 8.45 1.61
CA ILE A 39 20.96 9.37 2.61
C ILE A 39 21.69 9.27 3.94
N GLN A 40 21.56 10.30 4.76
CA GLN A 40 22.19 10.40 6.08
C GLN A 40 21.17 10.63 7.20
N PRO A 41 21.54 10.36 8.48
CA PRO A 41 20.63 10.53 9.62
C PRO A 41 20.13 11.96 9.79
N ILE A 42 18.85 12.10 10.14
CA ILE A 42 18.18 13.39 10.35
C ILE A 42 17.66 13.59 11.79
N ASP A 43 17.95 12.67 12.71
CA ASP A 43 17.42 12.66 14.09
C ASP A 43 17.46 14.01 14.78
N LYS A 44 18.60 14.70 14.70
CA LYS A 44 18.83 15.96 15.41
C LYS A 44 18.07 17.16 14.87
N TYR A 45 17.52 17.03 13.65
CA TYR A 45 16.78 18.11 13.01
C TYR A 45 15.28 18.03 13.22
N ILE A 46 14.76 16.83 13.48
CA ILE A 46 13.30 16.59 13.54
C ILE A 46 12.79 16.83 14.96
N THR A 47 11.88 17.78 15.09
CA THR A 47 11.21 18.11 16.34
C THR A 47 9.87 17.40 16.46
N ASN A 48 9.38 17.26 17.73
CA ASN A 48 8.06 16.70 18.02
C ASN A 48 7.80 15.34 17.33
N LYS A 49 8.76 14.42 17.39
CA LYS A 49 8.67 13.08 16.77
C LYS A 49 7.50 12.25 17.34
N LYS A 50 7.08 12.49 18.59
CA LYS A 50 5.97 11.77 19.24
C LYS A 50 4.61 12.02 18.57
N ASP A 51 4.48 13.14 17.84
CA ASP A 51 3.29 13.48 17.07
C ASP A 51 3.24 12.80 15.70
N ILE A 52 4.38 12.36 15.17
CA ILE A 52 4.47 11.62 13.91
C ILE A 52 3.90 10.21 14.12
N LEU A 53 3.20 9.67 13.11
CA LEU A 53 2.65 8.32 13.18
C LEU A 53 3.77 7.27 13.37
N PRO A 54 3.60 6.30 14.29
CA PRO A 54 4.61 5.28 14.57
C PRO A 54 5.05 4.48 13.34
N THR A 55 4.11 4.21 12.42
CA THR A 55 4.39 3.51 11.15
C THR A 55 5.34 4.28 10.25
N ILE A 56 5.25 5.61 10.23
CA ILE A 56 6.16 6.50 9.48
C ILE A 56 7.55 6.48 10.11
N ILE A 57 7.64 6.63 11.43
CA ILE A 57 8.93 6.55 12.15
C ILE A 57 9.59 5.19 11.90
N LYS A 58 8.82 4.09 11.98
CA LYS A 58 9.34 2.74 11.73
C LYS A 58 9.92 2.61 10.33
N GLN A 59 9.21 3.09 9.30
CA GLN A 59 9.69 3.04 7.91
C GLN A 59 10.92 3.93 7.67
N GLY A 60 11.01 5.07 8.36
CA GLY A 60 12.14 6.01 8.25
C GLY A 60 13.37 5.64 9.08
N THR A 61 13.32 4.56 9.84
CA THR A 61 14.38 4.17 10.79
C THR A 61 15.20 2.98 10.24
N TYR A 62 16.52 3.13 10.26
CA TYR A 62 17.48 2.09 9.92
C TYR A 62 18.58 2.03 10.98
N LYS A 63 18.85 0.82 11.52
CA LYS A 63 19.83 0.60 12.61
C LYS A 63 19.72 1.62 13.75
N GLY A 64 18.48 1.87 14.19
CA GLY A 64 18.18 2.75 15.33
C GLY A 64 18.30 4.27 15.07
N LYS A 65 18.59 4.69 13.84
CA LYS A 65 18.66 6.11 13.45
C LYS A 65 17.56 6.46 12.47
N LEU A 66 16.99 7.67 12.60
CA LEU A 66 16.00 8.20 11.68
C LEU A 66 16.71 8.78 10.45
N TYR A 67 16.44 8.24 9.28
CA TYR A 67 16.99 8.68 7.99
C TYR A 67 15.97 9.44 7.13
N ALA A 68 14.67 9.16 7.35
CA ALA A 68 13.60 9.78 6.62
C ALA A 68 12.37 9.98 7.50
N THR A 69 11.50 10.92 7.14
CA THR A 69 10.23 11.14 7.84
C THR A 69 9.14 11.59 6.87
N GLY A 70 7.93 11.05 7.07
CA GLY A 70 6.80 11.21 6.15
C GLY A 70 6.12 12.56 6.24
N TYR A 71 5.70 13.06 5.10
CA TYR A 71 4.82 14.21 4.97
C TYR A 71 3.38 13.83 4.65
N SER A 72 3.18 12.63 4.14
CA SER A 72 1.85 12.06 3.92
C SER A 72 1.89 10.56 4.19
N GLU A 73 0.78 10.04 4.65
CA GLU A 73 0.51 8.62 4.71
C GLU A 73 -0.38 8.22 3.54
N SER A 74 -0.53 6.95 3.29
CA SER A 74 -1.50 6.42 2.34
C SER A 74 -2.07 5.10 2.84
N SER A 75 -3.16 4.68 2.26
CA SER A 75 -3.76 3.37 2.49
C SER A 75 -4.53 2.96 1.25
N ILE A 76 -4.93 1.71 1.19
CA ILE A 76 -5.77 1.16 0.12
C ILE A 76 -7.10 0.69 0.73
N GLY A 77 -8.16 0.84 -0.04
CA GLY A 77 -9.48 0.33 0.29
C GLY A 77 -10.15 -0.32 -0.92
N PHE A 78 -11.30 -0.89 -0.65
CA PHE A 78 -12.16 -1.48 -1.67
C PHE A 78 -13.24 -0.47 -2.01
N TYR A 79 -13.04 0.28 -3.09
CA TYR A 79 -14.05 1.19 -3.61
C TYR A 79 -15.17 0.39 -4.23
N TYR A 80 -16.42 0.78 -4.02
CA TYR A 80 -17.58 0.12 -4.59
C TYR A 80 -18.59 1.10 -5.17
N ASN A 81 -19.23 0.69 -6.25
CA ASN A 81 -20.29 1.42 -6.93
C ASN A 81 -21.63 1.09 -6.27
N LYS A 82 -22.20 2.04 -5.55
CA LYS A 82 -23.47 1.87 -4.79
C LYS A 82 -24.63 1.47 -5.68
N LYS A 83 -24.72 2.05 -6.89
CA LYS A 83 -25.77 1.74 -7.84
C LYS A 83 -25.68 0.28 -8.30
N MET A 84 -24.51 -0.16 -8.72
CA MET A 84 -24.29 -1.54 -9.17
C MET A 84 -24.55 -2.56 -8.04
N PHE A 85 -24.15 -2.26 -6.81
CA PHE A 85 -24.45 -3.12 -5.67
C PHE A 85 -25.94 -3.29 -5.46
N LYS A 86 -26.70 -2.19 -5.50
CA LYS A 86 -28.16 -2.20 -5.37
C LYS A 86 -28.82 -2.99 -6.52
N GLU A 87 -28.37 -2.79 -7.75
CA GLU A 87 -28.88 -3.52 -8.93
C GLU A 87 -28.65 -5.03 -8.82
N ALA A 88 -27.51 -5.46 -8.27
CA ALA A 88 -27.20 -6.86 -8.00
C ALA A 88 -27.89 -7.43 -6.74
N GLY A 89 -28.78 -6.65 -6.09
CA GLY A 89 -29.52 -7.08 -4.90
C GLY A 89 -28.67 -7.18 -3.63
N ILE A 90 -27.51 -6.52 -3.58
CA ILE A 90 -26.68 -6.44 -2.36
C ILE A 90 -27.29 -5.36 -1.46
N LYS A 91 -27.65 -5.74 -0.25
CA LYS A 91 -28.29 -4.83 0.73
C LYS A 91 -27.25 -3.96 1.43
N ASP A 92 -27.65 -2.78 1.89
CA ASP A 92 -26.76 -1.87 2.66
C ASP A 92 -26.21 -2.56 3.93
N SER A 93 -26.97 -3.47 4.55
CA SER A 93 -26.54 -4.26 5.70
C SER A 93 -25.44 -5.28 5.39
N GLU A 94 -25.21 -5.59 4.12
CA GLU A 94 -24.16 -6.50 3.67
C GLU A 94 -22.83 -5.76 3.35
N ILE A 95 -22.84 -4.42 3.32
CA ILE A 95 -21.65 -3.61 3.02
C ILE A 95 -20.65 -3.74 4.17
N ALA A 96 -19.42 -4.11 3.84
CA ALA A 96 -18.37 -4.23 4.84
C ALA A 96 -18.02 -2.89 5.49
N THR A 97 -17.79 -2.92 6.79
CA THR A 97 -17.34 -1.77 7.58
C THR A 97 -16.08 -2.13 8.38
N LEU A 98 -15.40 -1.14 8.95
CA LEU A 98 -14.24 -1.39 9.83
C LEU A 98 -14.60 -2.25 11.06
N GLN A 99 -15.84 -2.17 11.53
CA GLN A 99 -16.34 -2.99 12.64
C GLN A 99 -16.78 -4.38 12.20
N HIS A 100 -17.22 -4.51 10.95
CA HIS A 100 -17.75 -5.73 10.36
C HIS A 100 -17.15 -5.96 8.97
N PRO A 101 -15.86 -6.31 8.87
CA PRO A 101 -15.22 -6.63 7.60
C PRO A 101 -15.78 -7.94 7.04
N TRP A 102 -15.80 -8.07 5.72
CA TRP A 102 -16.07 -9.38 5.13
C TRP A 102 -14.96 -10.37 5.44
N THR A 103 -15.32 -11.64 5.54
CA THR A 103 -14.34 -12.73 5.36
C THR A 103 -14.04 -12.90 3.87
N TRP A 104 -12.96 -13.59 3.52
CA TRP A 104 -12.66 -13.95 2.13
C TRP A 104 -13.81 -14.74 1.47
N THR A 105 -14.52 -15.57 2.26
CA THR A 105 -15.68 -16.32 1.78
C THR A 105 -16.83 -15.39 1.40
N GLN A 106 -17.16 -14.43 2.26
CA GLN A 106 -18.18 -13.42 1.97
C GLN A 106 -17.79 -12.54 0.79
N PHE A 107 -16.52 -12.14 0.72
CA PHE A 107 -15.99 -11.37 -0.41
C PHE A 107 -16.16 -12.10 -1.75
N LYS A 108 -15.82 -13.39 -1.80
CA LYS A 108 -16.01 -14.22 -3.00
C LYS A 108 -17.51 -14.37 -3.34
N ASP A 109 -18.39 -14.50 -2.36
CA ASP A 109 -19.85 -14.57 -2.58
C ASP A 109 -20.39 -13.27 -3.22
N ILE A 110 -20.00 -12.12 -2.67
CA ILE A 110 -20.37 -10.82 -3.26
C ILE A 110 -19.83 -10.71 -4.70
N CYS A 111 -18.58 -11.08 -4.94
CA CYS A 111 -18.00 -11.07 -6.29
C CYS A 111 -18.76 -11.99 -7.25
N LYS A 112 -19.17 -13.17 -6.79
CA LYS A 112 -19.99 -14.12 -7.58
C LYS A 112 -21.33 -13.51 -7.99
N ARG A 113 -22.03 -12.89 -7.05
CA ARG A 113 -23.33 -12.22 -7.30
C ARG A 113 -23.18 -11.08 -8.30
N LEU A 114 -22.18 -10.23 -8.14
CA LEU A 114 -21.88 -9.13 -9.06
C LEU A 114 -21.54 -9.64 -10.46
N LYS A 115 -20.64 -10.63 -10.56
CA LYS A 115 -20.28 -11.25 -11.84
C LYS A 115 -21.47 -11.88 -12.54
N ASN A 116 -22.32 -12.61 -11.80
CA ASN A 116 -23.50 -13.24 -12.38
C ASN A 116 -24.51 -12.22 -12.90
N HIS A 117 -24.61 -11.07 -12.24
CA HIS A 117 -25.57 -10.02 -12.65
C HIS A 117 -25.05 -9.21 -13.85
N PHE A 118 -23.77 -8.80 -13.83
CA PHE A 118 -23.22 -7.91 -14.85
C PHE A 118 -22.46 -8.62 -15.97
N HIS A 119 -22.15 -9.92 -15.81
CA HIS A 119 -21.33 -10.71 -16.76
C HIS A 119 -19.93 -10.14 -17.03
N GLU A 120 -19.40 -9.40 -16.06
CA GLU A 120 -18.07 -8.79 -16.05
C GLU A 120 -17.33 -9.19 -14.75
N PRO A 121 -16.00 -9.08 -14.69
CA PRO A 121 -15.30 -9.22 -13.42
C PRO A 121 -15.87 -8.25 -12.37
N ALA A 122 -16.04 -8.73 -11.15
CA ALA A 122 -16.65 -7.94 -10.07
C ALA A 122 -15.74 -6.81 -9.58
N ILE A 123 -14.42 -7.04 -9.63
CA ILE A 123 -13.42 -6.14 -9.04
C ILE A 123 -12.18 -6.02 -9.93
N ASN A 124 -11.63 -4.81 -10.02
CA ASN A 124 -10.27 -4.58 -10.45
C ASN A 124 -9.32 -4.63 -9.24
N MET A 125 -8.46 -5.65 -9.17
CA MET A 125 -7.43 -5.81 -8.14
C MET A 125 -6.05 -5.34 -8.60
N ASN A 126 -5.95 -4.66 -9.76
CA ASN A 126 -4.71 -4.17 -10.36
C ASN A 126 -3.63 -5.25 -10.53
N LEU A 127 -4.02 -6.48 -10.84
CA LEU A 127 -3.09 -7.61 -10.99
C LEU A 127 -2.16 -7.49 -12.21
N ASN A 128 -2.40 -6.52 -13.09
CA ASN A 128 -1.52 -6.15 -14.20
C ASN A 128 -0.42 -5.16 -13.79
N ASP A 129 -0.44 -4.66 -12.56
CA ASP A 129 0.61 -3.76 -12.05
C ASP A 129 1.75 -4.58 -11.45
N HIS A 130 2.90 -4.55 -12.11
CA HIS A 130 4.11 -5.29 -11.71
C HIS A 130 5.12 -4.42 -10.94
N SER A 131 4.68 -3.26 -10.50
CA SER A 131 5.48 -2.34 -9.69
C SER A 131 5.34 -2.65 -8.19
N GLU A 132 5.81 -1.72 -7.37
CA GLU A 132 5.64 -1.69 -5.91
C GLU A 132 4.16 -1.86 -5.48
N MET A 133 3.22 -1.48 -6.34
CA MET A 133 1.79 -1.58 -6.07
C MET A 133 1.33 -3.01 -5.81
N ALA A 134 1.98 -4.02 -6.41
CA ALA A 134 1.64 -5.42 -6.18
C ALA A 134 1.83 -5.82 -4.71
N LEU A 135 3.00 -5.55 -4.13
CA LEU A 135 3.23 -5.83 -2.72
C LEU A 135 2.37 -4.93 -1.83
N TYR A 136 2.34 -3.64 -2.11
CA TYR A 136 1.61 -2.66 -1.31
C TYR A 136 0.13 -3.01 -1.18
N SER A 137 -0.53 -3.43 -2.27
CA SER A 137 -1.96 -3.72 -2.28
C SER A 137 -2.31 -5.15 -1.85
N LEU A 138 -1.44 -6.14 -2.08
CA LEU A 138 -1.78 -7.55 -1.88
C LEU A 138 -1.18 -8.17 -0.61
N ALA A 139 -0.11 -7.59 -0.05
CA ALA A 139 0.46 -8.08 1.21
C ALA A 139 -0.51 -8.06 2.41
N PRO A 140 -1.51 -7.16 2.50
CA PRO A 140 -2.52 -7.24 3.55
C PRO A 140 -3.27 -8.58 3.62
N PHE A 141 -3.49 -9.25 2.49
CA PHE A 141 -4.07 -10.60 2.48
C PHE A 141 -3.13 -11.61 3.16
N VAL A 142 -1.82 -11.49 2.90
CA VAL A 142 -0.79 -12.32 3.56
C VAL A 142 -0.80 -12.10 5.07
N TRP A 143 -0.78 -10.86 5.51
CA TRP A 143 -0.76 -10.51 6.94
C TRP A 143 -2.07 -10.86 7.64
N SER A 144 -3.19 -10.71 6.95
CA SER A 144 -4.49 -11.15 7.46
C SER A 144 -4.52 -12.66 7.71
N ALA A 145 -3.90 -13.44 6.83
CA ALA A 145 -3.81 -14.90 7.00
C ALA A 145 -2.84 -15.33 8.13
N GLY A 146 -2.12 -14.39 8.74
CA GLY A 146 -1.07 -14.70 9.71
C GLY A 146 0.27 -15.07 9.06
N GLY A 147 0.40 -14.84 7.74
CA GLY A 147 1.63 -15.04 6.99
C GLY A 147 2.57 -13.83 7.05
N SER A 148 3.73 -13.95 6.43
CA SER A 148 4.73 -12.89 6.33
C SER A 148 5.62 -13.10 5.10
N ILE A 149 6.34 -12.04 4.70
CA ILE A 149 7.31 -12.11 3.61
C ILE A 149 8.64 -12.67 4.14
N THR A 150 9.04 -12.21 5.31
CA THR A 150 10.26 -12.65 5.99
C THR A 150 10.00 -12.91 7.47
N ASN A 151 10.97 -13.48 8.16
CA ASN A 151 10.97 -13.46 9.62
C ASN A 151 11.08 -12.01 10.15
N PRO A 152 10.80 -11.76 11.45
CA PRO A 152 10.87 -10.40 12.02
C PRO A 152 12.25 -9.74 11.88
N ALA A 153 13.33 -10.52 11.87
CA ALA A 153 14.69 -10.02 11.69
C ALA A 153 15.05 -9.67 10.22
N GLY A 154 14.19 -9.99 9.24
CA GLY A 154 14.45 -9.74 7.83
C GLY A 154 15.56 -10.60 7.22
N THR A 155 15.85 -11.76 7.81
CA THR A 155 16.98 -12.64 7.42
C THR A 155 16.56 -13.95 6.77
N LYS A 156 15.30 -14.33 6.92
CA LYS A 156 14.75 -15.59 6.40
C LYS A 156 13.45 -15.37 5.65
N ALA A 157 13.35 -15.88 4.43
CA ALA A 157 12.13 -15.95 3.63
C ALA A 157 11.60 -17.38 3.54
N VAL A 158 12.48 -18.36 3.44
CA VAL A 158 12.09 -19.78 3.46
C VAL A 158 11.51 -20.14 4.82
N GLY A 159 10.32 -20.75 4.81
CA GLY A 159 9.51 -21.03 6.01
C GLY A 159 8.53 -19.89 6.38
N TYR A 160 8.70 -18.70 5.79
CA TYR A 160 7.83 -17.53 5.99
C TYR A 160 7.04 -17.18 4.73
N PHE A 161 7.71 -16.82 3.65
CA PHE A 161 7.04 -16.49 2.39
C PHE A 161 6.31 -17.69 1.77
N ASN A 162 6.79 -18.89 1.99
CA ASN A 162 6.16 -20.14 1.57
C ASN A 162 5.43 -20.88 2.69
N SER A 163 5.13 -20.23 3.81
CA SER A 163 4.27 -20.81 4.85
C SER A 163 2.87 -21.12 4.31
N LYS A 164 2.14 -22.02 4.95
CA LYS A 164 0.75 -22.32 4.60
C LYS A 164 -0.14 -21.06 4.65
N GLN A 165 0.11 -20.19 5.63
CA GLN A 165 -0.61 -18.94 5.80
C GLN A 165 -0.39 -18.00 4.62
N THR A 166 0.87 -17.74 4.25
CA THR A 166 1.18 -16.89 3.08
C THR A 166 0.66 -17.52 1.80
N THR A 167 0.83 -18.83 1.63
CA THR A 167 0.33 -19.56 0.47
C THR A 167 -1.19 -19.44 0.32
N SER A 168 -1.95 -19.45 1.43
CA SER A 168 -3.41 -19.30 1.38
C SER A 168 -3.85 -17.95 0.79
N ALA A 169 -3.10 -16.88 1.03
CA ALA A 169 -3.36 -15.56 0.44
C ALA A 169 -3.12 -15.55 -1.07
N PHE A 170 -2.04 -16.17 -1.53
CA PHE A 170 -1.78 -16.31 -2.98
C PHE A 170 -2.75 -17.27 -3.66
N GLN A 171 -3.24 -18.29 -2.93
CA GLN A 171 -4.32 -19.15 -3.43
C GLN A 171 -5.61 -18.35 -3.63
N LEU A 172 -5.97 -17.47 -2.69
CA LEU A 172 -7.12 -16.56 -2.86
C LEU A 172 -6.97 -15.73 -4.15
N ILE A 173 -5.79 -15.14 -4.40
CA ILE A 173 -5.55 -14.33 -5.60
C ILE A 173 -5.71 -15.18 -6.88
N GLN A 174 -5.16 -16.40 -6.90
CA GLN A 174 -5.35 -17.32 -8.02
C GLN A 174 -6.82 -17.66 -8.22
N ASP A 175 -7.55 -18.00 -7.14
CA ASP A 175 -8.97 -18.35 -7.20
C ASP A 175 -9.80 -17.19 -7.74
N MET A 176 -9.51 -15.95 -7.34
CA MET A 176 -10.22 -14.77 -7.83
C MET A 176 -10.09 -14.61 -9.35
N VAL A 177 -8.93 -14.93 -9.92
CA VAL A 177 -8.71 -14.92 -11.38
C VAL A 177 -9.38 -16.13 -12.03
N LYS A 178 -9.20 -17.33 -11.47
CA LYS A 178 -9.76 -18.58 -11.98
C LYS A 178 -11.29 -18.55 -12.04
N ASP A 179 -11.93 -18.02 -10.99
CA ASP A 179 -13.38 -17.89 -10.91
C ASP A 179 -13.91 -16.70 -11.74
N GLY A 180 -13.01 -15.89 -12.32
CA GLY A 180 -13.35 -14.72 -13.13
C GLY A 180 -13.93 -13.56 -12.33
N TYR A 181 -13.67 -13.50 -11.03
CA TYR A 181 -14.09 -12.38 -10.17
C TYR A 181 -13.22 -11.15 -10.36
N THR A 182 -11.99 -11.35 -10.76
CA THR A 182 -11.04 -10.32 -11.20
C THR A 182 -10.36 -10.75 -12.50
N THR A 183 -9.52 -9.87 -13.05
CA THR A 183 -8.80 -10.15 -14.30
C THR A 183 -7.37 -9.63 -14.23
N ILE A 184 -6.46 -10.28 -14.98
CA ILE A 184 -5.09 -9.82 -15.19
C ILE A 184 -4.96 -8.81 -16.34
N SER A 185 -6.07 -8.50 -17.02
CA SER A 185 -6.13 -7.52 -18.12
C SER A 185 -7.35 -6.62 -17.93
N PRO A 186 -7.35 -5.76 -16.89
CA PRO A 186 -8.49 -4.91 -16.61
C PRO A 186 -8.71 -3.86 -17.70
N LYS A 187 -9.97 -3.54 -17.95
CA LYS A 187 -10.37 -2.42 -18.81
C LYS A 187 -9.92 -1.11 -18.16
N ASP A 188 -9.39 -0.21 -18.97
CA ASP A 188 -9.04 1.13 -18.50
C ASP A 188 -10.27 1.83 -17.92
N LYS A 189 -10.08 2.47 -16.75
CA LYS A 189 -11.16 3.16 -16.01
C LYS A 189 -12.44 2.33 -15.85
N GLY A 190 -12.27 1.00 -15.67
CA GLY A 190 -13.40 0.08 -15.64
C GLY A 190 -14.36 0.32 -14.47
N PHE A 191 -13.87 0.75 -13.32
CA PHE A 191 -14.70 1.10 -12.17
C PHE A 191 -15.41 2.45 -12.41
N GLU A 192 -14.68 3.46 -12.84
CA GLU A 192 -15.17 4.83 -13.05
C GLU A 192 -16.24 4.88 -14.13
N THR A 193 -16.14 3.99 -15.12
CA THR A 193 -17.12 3.88 -16.22
C THR A 193 -18.21 2.83 -15.97
N GLY A 194 -18.26 2.24 -14.78
CA GLY A 194 -19.31 1.28 -14.40
C GLY A 194 -19.20 -0.09 -15.07
N LYS A 195 -18.01 -0.51 -15.50
CA LYS A 195 -17.74 -1.88 -15.99
C LYS A 195 -17.46 -2.84 -14.84
N TYR A 196 -16.78 -2.37 -13.80
CA TYR A 196 -16.53 -3.12 -12.58
C TYR A 196 -17.25 -2.50 -11.39
N ALA A 197 -17.86 -3.33 -10.56
CA ALA A 197 -18.58 -2.86 -9.39
C ALA A 197 -17.65 -2.46 -8.23
N MET A 198 -16.41 -2.96 -8.24
CA MET A 198 -15.40 -2.66 -7.22
C MET A 198 -14.02 -2.41 -7.83
N MET A 199 -13.19 -1.70 -7.06
CA MET A 199 -11.78 -1.45 -7.37
C MET A 199 -10.96 -1.38 -6.08
N MET A 200 -9.80 -2.05 -6.06
CA MET A 200 -8.78 -1.84 -5.03
C MET A 200 -7.89 -0.67 -5.45
N THR A 201 -7.93 0.42 -4.73
CA THR A 201 -7.05 1.57 -4.98
C THR A 201 -6.84 2.39 -3.72
N GLY A 202 -5.94 3.37 -3.80
CA GLY A 202 -5.51 4.15 -2.65
C GLY A 202 -6.31 5.42 -2.42
N THR A 203 -5.90 6.14 -1.39
CA THR A 203 -6.47 7.42 -0.96
C THR A 203 -6.44 8.49 -2.04
N TRP A 204 -5.50 8.43 -2.98
CA TRP A 204 -5.39 9.35 -4.12
C TRP A 204 -6.60 9.32 -5.05
N GLU A 205 -7.34 8.22 -5.09
CA GLU A 205 -8.53 8.08 -5.93
C GLU A 205 -9.71 8.92 -5.43
N VAL A 206 -9.75 9.24 -4.15
CA VAL A 206 -10.81 10.07 -3.57
C VAL A 206 -10.94 11.40 -4.33
N GLN A 207 -9.83 12.09 -4.55
CA GLN A 207 -9.81 13.36 -5.27
C GLN A 207 -10.21 13.18 -6.74
N THR A 208 -9.72 12.14 -7.40
CA THR A 208 -10.07 11.81 -8.79
C THR A 208 -11.57 11.62 -8.94
N LEU A 209 -12.16 10.76 -8.11
CA LEU A 209 -13.61 10.48 -8.18
C LEU A 209 -14.45 11.71 -7.85
N GLN A 210 -14.08 12.49 -6.84
CA GLN A 210 -14.80 13.71 -6.48
C GLN A 210 -14.79 14.79 -7.57
N ASN A 211 -13.67 14.92 -8.27
CA ASN A 211 -13.49 16.01 -9.25
C ASN A 211 -13.92 15.62 -10.67
N GLN A 212 -13.64 14.38 -11.10
CA GLN A 212 -13.81 13.95 -12.48
C GLN A 212 -15.05 13.08 -12.70
N TYR A 213 -15.51 12.35 -11.67
CA TYR A 213 -16.63 11.41 -11.77
C TYR A 213 -17.77 11.75 -10.79
N LYS A 214 -18.21 12.99 -10.81
CA LYS A 214 -19.18 13.58 -9.85
C LYS A 214 -20.52 12.84 -9.78
N ASN A 215 -20.90 12.14 -10.85
CA ASN A 215 -22.16 11.39 -10.92
C ASN A 215 -22.03 9.96 -10.42
N LEU A 216 -20.81 9.47 -10.17
CA LEU A 216 -20.58 8.14 -9.65
C LEU A 216 -20.90 8.11 -8.14
N GLN A 217 -21.86 7.29 -7.76
CA GLN A 217 -22.18 7.05 -6.36
C GLN A 217 -21.30 5.92 -5.84
N TRP A 218 -20.34 6.24 -5.00
CA TRP A 218 -19.34 5.29 -4.52
C TRP A 218 -19.15 5.38 -3.00
N GLY A 219 -18.53 4.36 -2.46
CA GLY A 219 -18.07 4.29 -1.09
C GLY A 219 -16.79 3.47 -1.00
N VAL A 220 -16.24 3.34 0.21
CA VAL A 220 -15.01 2.59 0.47
C VAL A 220 -15.26 1.58 1.59
N MET A 221 -14.77 0.38 1.41
CA MET A 221 -14.84 -0.73 2.36
C MET A 221 -13.43 -1.16 2.77
N PRO A 222 -13.26 -1.78 3.95
CA PRO A 222 -11.99 -2.34 4.40
C PRO A 222 -11.61 -3.61 3.62
N TYR A 223 -10.36 -4.02 3.77
CA TYR A 223 -9.91 -5.34 3.32
C TYR A 223 -10.73 -6.45 3.96
N PRO A 224 -11.09 -7.48 3.18
CA PRO A 224 -11.67 -8.69 3.75
C PRO A 224 -10.62 -9.46 4.56
N VAL A 225 -11.07 -10.14 5.61
CA VAL A 225 -10.21 -10.87 6.54
C VAL A 225 -10.14 -12.35 6.19
N SER A 226 -9.01 -12.97 6.49
CA SER A 226 -8.88 -14.42 6.41
C SER A 226 -9.87 -15.10 7.35
N PRO A 227 -10.63 -16.10 6.88
CA PRO A 227 -11.56 -16.83 7.73
C PRO A 227 -10.87 -17.63 8.83
N ALA A 228 -9.57 -17.90 8.71
CA ALA A 228 -8.80 -18.64 9.71
C ALA A 228 -8.41 -17.78 10.92
N THR A 229 -8.21 -16.48 10.73
CA THR A 229 -7.68 -15.60 11.78
C THR A 229 -8.61 -14.47 12.17
N HIS A 230 -9.50 -14.05 11.25
CA HIS A 230 -10.32 -12.85 11.34
C HIS A 230 -9.51 -11.55 11.58
N LYS A 231 -8.21 -11.58 11.29
CA LYS A 231 -7.32 -10.42 11.50
C LYS A 231 -7.52 -9.40 10.40
N GLN A 232 -7.95 -8.20 10.78
CA GLN A 232 -8.09 -7.08 9.87
C GLN A 232 -6.75 -6.37 9.71
N VAL A 233 -6.31 -6.19 8.46
CA VAL A 233 -5.06 -5.53 8.12
C VAL A 233 -5.25 -4.69 6.87
N SER A 234 -4.71 -3.48 6.88
CA SER A 234 -4.64 -2.60 5.71
C SER A 234 -3.20 -2.13 5.50
N PRO A 235 -2.80 -1.77 4.28
CA PRO A 235 -1.47 -1.27 4.06
C PRO A 235 -1.35 0.17 4.54
N THR A 236 -0.17 0.53 5.04
CA THR A 236 0.25 1.92 5.16
C THR A 236 1.47 2.13 4.29
N GLY A 237 1.60 3.32 3.76
CA GLY A 237 2.76 3.68 3.00
C GLY A 237 2.96 5.18 3.05
N SER A 238 4.19 5.62 3.24
CA SER A 238 4.45 7.04 3.32
C SER A 238 5.48 7.47 2.31
N TRP A 239 5.19 8.59 1.67
CA TRP A 239 6.23 9.38 1.02
C TRP A 239 6.95 10.19 2.08
N GLN A 240 8.27 10.11 2.06
CA GLN A 240 9.12 10.66 3.09
C GLN A 240 10.17 11.61 2.50
N TYR A 241 10.58 12.58 3.30
CA TYR A 241 11.73 13.43 3.02
C TYR A 241 12.98 12.86 3.69
N ALA A 242 14.08 12.86 2.97
CA ALA A 242 15.40 12.46 3.46
C ALA A 242 16.47 13.47 3.05
N MET A 243 17.54 13.50 3.82
CA MET A 243 18.73 14.30 3.51
C MET A 243 19.70 13.47 2.72
N SER A 244 20.10 13.96 1.55
CA SER A 244 21.17 13.35 0.75
C SER A 244 22.48 13.33 1.53
N SER A 245 23.27 12.28 1.37
CA SER A 245 24.64 12.24 1.89
C SER A 245 25.56 13.29 1.23
N ALA A 246 25.19 13.75 0.02
CA ALA A 246 25.88 14.80 -0.71
C ALA A 246 25.44 16.23 -0.32
N ALA A 247 24.53 16.39 0.64
CA ALA A 247 24.02 17.71 1.04
C ALA A 247 25.16 18.64 1.49
N LYS A 248 25.28 19.76 0.80
CA LYS A 248 26.32 20.79 1.04
C LYS A 248 26.05 21.58 2.32
N ASN A 249 24.77 21.92 2.58
CA ASN A 249 24.34 22.61 3.78
C ASN A 249 23.39 21.76 4.59
N LYS A 250 23.90 20.88 5.45
CA LYS A 250 23.14 19.96 6.27
C LYS A 250 22.18 20.66 7.24
N LYS A 251 22.58 21.83 7.77
CA LYS A 251 21.74 22.61 8.69
C LYS A 251 20.51 23.15 7.97
N ALA A 252 20.68 23.72 6.78
CA ALA A 252 19.57 24.22 5.98
C ALA A 252 18.68 23.09 5.46
N ALA A 253 19.26 21.99 4.98
CA ALA A 253 18.51 20.82 4.53
C ALA A 253 17.68 20.21 5.68
N GLY A 254 18.27 20.08 6.86
CA GLY A 254 17.55 19.59 8.05
C GLY A 254 16.42 20.50 8.49
N ALA A 255 16.64 21.82 8.47
CA ALA A 255 15.61 22.82 8.77
C ALA A 255 14.46 22.77 7.77
N LEU A 256 14.77 22.61 6.47
CA LEU A 256 13.77 22.45 5.43
C LEU A 256 12.92 21.20 5.66
N ILE A 257 13.53 20.04 5.89
CA ILE A 257 12.80 18.80 6.16
C ILE A 257 11.90 18.97 7.38
N ASN A 258 12.43 19.50 8.48
CA ASN A 258 11.66 19.73 9.71
C ASN A 258 10.46 20.66 9.48
N TYR A 259 10.62 21.70 8.66
CA TYR A 259 9.51 22.58 8.30
C TYR A 259 8.47 21.86 7.45
N LEU A 260 8.88 21.15 6.41
CA LEU A 260 7.98 20.46 5.48
C LEU A 260 7.13 19.38 6.15
N VAL A 261 7.64 18.76 7.22
CA VAL A 261 6.88 17.77 8.02
C VAL A 261 6.26 18.36 9.27
N SER A 262 6.29 19.68 9.44
CA SER A 262 5.65 20.36 10.56
C SER A 262 4.12 20.35 10.43
N LYS A 263 3.41 20.42 11.56
CA LYS A 263 1.95 20.56 11.56
C LYS A 263 1.47 21.68 10.65
N LYS A 264 2.14 22.86 10.70
CA LYS A 264 1.81 24.03 9.88
C LYS A 264 1.89 23.74 8.39
N ALA A 265 2.99 23.13 7.92
CA ALA A 265 3.19 22.81 6.52
C ALA A 265 2.18 21.76 6.06
N LEU A 266 1.96 20.71 6.86
CA LEU A 266 0.99 19.65 6.54
C LEU A 266 -0.44 20.18 6.46
N MET A 267 -0.87 21.02 7.39
CA MET A 267 -2.21 21.65 7.32
C MET A 267 -2.36 22.59 6.12
N THR A 268 -1.27 23.22 5.67
CA THR A 268 -1.29 24.03 4.44
C THR A 268 -1.44 23.12 3.22
N ASN A 269 -0.70 22.03 3.17
CA ASN A 269 -0.83 21.04 2.10
C ASN A 269 -2.25 20.46 2.02
N GLU A 270 -2.86 20.13 3.17
CA GLU A 270 -4.25 19.64 3.21
C GLU A 270 -5.23 20.62 2.57
N ARG A 271 -5.12 21.92 2.88
CA ARG A 271 -5.98 22.95 2.23
C ARG A 271 -5.80 22.98 0.71
N ILE A 272 -4.55 22.90 0.24
CA ILE A 272 -4.24 22.92 -1.20
C ILE A 272 -4.81 21.69 -1.88
N MET A 273 -4.74 20.53 -1.23
CA MET A 273 -5.19 19.23 -1.76
C MET A 273 -6.68 18.95 -1.47
N GLY A 274 -7.43 19.90 -0.94
CA GLY A 274 -8.85 19.73 -0.65
C GLY A 274 -9.16 18.70 0.45
N ASN A 275 -8.27 18.57 1.44
CA ASN A 275 -8.35 17.59 2.54
C ASN A 275 -8.43 16.13 2.05
N THR A 276 -7.65 15.79 1.03
CA THR A 276 -7.61 14.45 0.42
C THR A 276 -6.28 13.72 0.62
N VAL A 277 -5.39 14.25 1.45
CA VAL A 277 -4.13 13.63 1.84
C VAL A 277 -4.30 12.94 3.20
N LEU A 278 -3.71 11.76 3.36
CA LEU A 278 -3.74 11.06 4.64
C LEU A 278 -2.67 11.67 5.56
N PRO A 279 -3.02 12.15 6.76
CA PRO A 279 -2.11 12.93 7.59
C PRO A 279 -0.98 12.08 8.19
N ALA A 280 0.23 12.62 8.19
CA ALA A 280 1.42 12.00 8.76
C ALA A 280 1.57 12.25 10.28
N ARG A 281 0.78 13.16 10.85
CA ARG A 281 0.83 13.53 12.27
C ARG A 281 -0.52 13.34 12.96
N LYS A 282 -0.48 12.89 14.21
CA LYS A 282 -1.68 12.69 15.05
C LYS A 282 -2.46 14.00 15.26
N SER A 283 -1.75 15.11 15.47
CA SER A 283 -2.36 16.44 15.64
C SER A 283 -3.05 16.95 14.38
N VAL A 284 -2.52 16.63 13.21
CA VAL A 284 -3.14 16.95 11.90
C VAL A 284 -4.39 16.09 11.70
N ALA A 285 -4.31 14.79 11.96
CA ALA A 285 -5.46 13.89 11.87
C ALA A 285 -6.63 14.36 12.75
N LYS A 286 -6.32 14.76 13.98
CA LYS A 286 -7.34 15.27 14.93
C LYS A 286 -8.08 16.50 14.38
N GLU A 287 -7.37 17.41 13.70
CA GLU A 287 -7.99 18.61 13.12
C GLU A 287 -8.74 18.32 11.81
N LEU A 288 -8.33 17.29 11.05
CA LEU A 288 -8.93 16.97 9.77
C LEU A 288 -10.21 16.15 9.88
N ILE A 289 -10.29 15.21 10.84
CA ILE A 289 -11.43 14.30 10.99
C ILE A 289 -12.80 15.00 10.90
N PRO A 290 -13.06 16.14 11.57
CA PRO A 290 -14.34 16.82 11.44
C PRO A 290 -14.57 17.54 10.10
N LYS A 291 -13.50 17.75 9.32
CA LYS A 291 -13.53 18.57 8.09
C LYS A 291 -13.58 17.74 6.82
N VAL A 292 -13.24 16.44 6.89
CA VAL A 292 -13.15 15.58 5.73
C VAL A 292 -14.44 14.81 5.46
N GLY A 293 -14.64 14.41 4.20
CA GLY A 293 -15.75 13.56 3.79
C GLY A 293 -15.68 12.13 4.32
N PRO A 294 -16.74 11.32 4.11
CA PRO A 294 -16.83 9.96 4.65
C PRO A 294 -15.67 9.05 4.26
N ALA A 295 -15.21 9.09 3.00
CA ALA A 295 -14.11 8.28 2.50
C ALA A 295 -12.78 8.58 3.21
N MET A 296 -12.45 9.85 3.38
CA MET A 296 -11.22 10.23 4.08
C MET A 296 -11.29 9.93 5.58
N ARG A 297 -12.46 10.09 6.22
CA ARG A 297 -12.68 9.64 7.61
C ARG A 297 -12.43 8.13 7.75
N PHE A 298 -12.95 7.35 6.81
CA PHE A 298 -12.71 5.91 6.75
C PHE A 298 -11.22 5.62 6.69
N PHE A 299 -10.47 6.21 5.75
CA PHE A 299 -9.04 5.96 5.59
C PHE A 299 -8.20 6.40 6.79
N ILE A 300 -8.50 7.56 7.39
CA ILE A 300 -7.81 8.02 8.61
C ILE A 300 -8.00 6.97 9.72
N LYS A 301 -9.24 6.51 9.93
CA LYS A 301 -9.55 5.52 10.97
C LYS A 301 -8.93 4.16 10.65
N GLN A 302 -9.01 3.70 9.40
CA GLN A 302 -8.38 2.46 8.96
C GLN A 302 -6.87 2.47 9.23
N ASN A 303 -6.19 3.55 8.85
CA ASN A 303 -4.76 3.68 9.03
C ASN A 303 -4.35 3.66 10.51
N GLN A 304 -5.15 4.27 11.40
CA GLN A 304 -4.92 4.29 12.82
C GLN A 304 -5.16 2.95 13.52
N THR A 305 -6.06 2.11 13.00
CA THR A 305 -6.53 0.89 13.68
C THR A 305 -5.95 -0.38 13.09
N THR A 306 -5.78 -0.46 11.78
CA THR A 306 -5.41 -1.69 11.06
C THR A 306 -4.18 -1.53 10.17
N GLY A 307 -3.61 -0.33 10.13
CA GLY A 307 -2.47 -0.02 9.28
C GLY A 307 -1.23 -0.86 9.60
N HIS A 308 -0.67 -1.48 8.57
CA HIS A 308 0.53 -2.29 8.65
C HIS A 308 1.56 -1.81 7.61
N ALA A 309 2.73 -1.43 8.10
CA ALA A 309 3.82 -0.95 7.25
C ALA A 309 4.49 -2.12 6.50
N ARG A 310 4.96 -1.83 5.29
CA ARG A 310 5.81 -2.74 4.54
C ARG A 310 7.12 -3.02 5.28
N PRO A 311 7.77 -4.18 5.08
CA PRO A 311 8.99 -4.52 5.79
C PRO A 311 10.14 -3.55 5.45
N VAL A 312 10.95 -3.23 6.46
CA VAL A 312 12.17 -2.39 6.30
C VAL A 312 13.35 -3.33 6.08
N LEU A 313 13.75 -3.48 4.82
CA LEU A 313 14.81 -4.41 4.38
C LEU A 313 15.82 -3.69 3.51
N VAL A 314 17.10 -4.03 3.64
CA VAL A 314 18.16 -3.49 2.76
C VAL A 314 17.91 -3.87 1.31
N ASN A 315 17.46 -5.10 1.07
CA ASN A 315 17.16 -5.62 -0.27
C ASN A 315 15.67 -5.51 -0.63
N TYR A 316 14.96 -4.53 -0.06
CA TYR A 316 13.55 -4.32 -0.31
C TYR A 316 13.17 -4.23 -1.81
N PRO A 317 13.93 -3.51 -2.68
CA PRO A 317 13.62 -3.44 -4.11
C PRO A 317 13.57 -4.82 -4.79
N GLN A 318 14.44 -5.74 -4.40
CA GLN A 318 14.46 -7.10 -4.93
C GLN A 318 13.31 -7.95 -4.37
N VAL A 319 12.99 -7.75 -3.09
CA VAL A 319 11.89 -8.44 -2.41
C VAL A 319 10.54 -8.05 -3.01
N THR A 320 10.29 -6.75 -3.21
CA THR A 320 9.02 -6.27 -3.80
C THR A 320 8.85 -6.73 -5.23
N ARG A 321 9.95 -6.73 -6.03
CA ARG A 321 9.93 -7.28 -7.39
C ARG A 321 9.57 -8.77 -7.38
N THR A 322 10.22 -9.56 -6.52
CA THR A 322 9.93 -11.00 -6.40
C THR A 322 8.49 -11.26 -5.97
N PHE A 323 7.92 -10.40 -5.12
CA PHE A 323 6.51 -10.48 -4.76
C PHE A 323 5.61 -10.27 -5.99
N ALA A 324 5.88 -9.25 -6.78
CA ALA A 324 5.15 -8.98 -8.02
C ALA A 324 5.26 -10.15 -9.02
N ASP A 325 6.47 -10.69 -9.20
CA ASP A 325 6.70 -11.87 -10.03
C ASP A 325 5.92 -13.08 -9.52
N THR A 326 5.80 -13.24 -8.19
CA THR A 326 5.02 -14.31 -7.57
C THR A 326 3.54 -14.18 -7.89
N VAL A 327 2.98 -12.97 -7.82
CA VAL A 327 1.59 -12.71 -8.20
C VAL A 327 1.34 -13.11 -9.65
N GLN A 328 2.25 -12.73 -10.57
CA GLN A 328 2.15 -13.13 -11.97
C GLN A 328 2.22 -14.64 -12.13
N ASN A 329 3.18 -15.29 -11.47
CA ASN A 329 3.40 -16.73 -11.59
C ASN A 329 2.20 -17.56 -11.11
N VAL A 330 1.52 -17.14 -10.03
CA VAL A 330 0.33 -17.86 -9.54
C VAL A 330 -0.91 -17.56 -10.37
N THR A 331 -0.98 -16.41 -11.04
CA THR A 331 -2.13 -15.97 -11.85
C THR A 331 -1.94 -16.23 -13.35
N LEU A 332 -0.85 -16.87 -13.77
CA LEU A 332 -0.66 -17.31 -15.15
C LEU A 332 -1.85 -18.15 -15.58
N TYR A 333 -2.75 -17.51 -16.33
CA TYR A 333 -4.01 -18.10 -16.71
C TYR A 333 -3.78 -19.31 -17.63
N LYS A 334 -4.75 -20.22 -17.68
CA LYS A 334 -4.73 -21.51 -18.38
C LYS A 334 -3.84 -22.61 -17.79
N LYS A 335 -2.84 -22.30 -16.97
CA LYS A 335 -1.96 -23.32 -16.39
C LYS A 335 -2.31 -23.68 -14.95
N ASN A 336 -3.07 -22.82 -14.22
CA ASN A 336 -3.42 -22.99 -12.82
C ASN A 336 -2.28 -23.64 -12.03
N PRO A 337 -1.11 -23.00 -11.95
CA PRO A 337 0.06 -23.62 -11.36
C PRO A 337 -0.21 -23.96 -9.89
N ASN A 338 0.45 -25.00 -9.37
CA ASN A 338 0.38 -25.31 -7.95
C ASN A 338 0.99 -24.15 -7.15
N VAL A 339 0.16 -23.45 -6.39
CA VAL A 339 0.56 -22.23 -5.67
C VAL A 339 1.67 -22.52 -4.67
N GLN A 340 1.57 -23.61 -3.88
CA GLN A 340 2.63 -23.96 -2.91
C GLN A 340 3.99 -24.20 -3.59
N LYS A 341 3.99 -24.81 -4.76
CA LYS A 341 5.23 -25.02 -5.52
C LYS A 341 5.84 -23.68 -5.94
N VAL A 342 5.04 -22.76 -6.48
CA VAL A 342 5.49 -21.41 -6.83
C VAL A 342 6.03 -20.68 -5.59
N MET A 343 5.31 -20.73 -4.47
CA MET A 343 5.75 -20.11 -3.22
C MET A 343 7.10 -20.66 -2.73
N ASN A 344 7.30 -21.98 -2.83
CA ASN A 344 8.58 -22.62 -2.45
C ASN A 344 9.74 -22.12 -3.32
N GLU A 345 9.53 -21.95 -4.60
CA GLU A 345 10.53 -21.44 -5.54
C GLU A 345 10.85 -19.98 -5.25
N GLN A 346 9.82 -19.14 -5.10
CA GLN A 346 9.99 -17.70 -4.88
C GLN A 346 10.54 -17.35 -3.51
N ALA A 347 10.23 -18.14 -2.48
CA ALA A 347 10.85 -17.98 -1.15
C ALA A 347 12.36 -18.19 -1.20
N LYS A 348 12.86 -19.13 -2.02
CA LYS A 348 14.29 -19.32 -2.24
C LYS A 348 14.92 -18.15 -2.99
N VAL A 349 14.20 -17.53 -3.92
CA VAL A 349 14.67 -16.31 -4.63
C VAL A 349 14.85 -15.17 -3.65
N ILE A 350 13.83 -14.88 -2.82
CA ILE A 350 13.93 -13.85 -1.77
C ILE A 350 15.08 -14.18 -0.82
N GLN A 351 15.19 -15.44 -0.38
CA GLN A 351 16.24 -15.86 0.55
C GLN A 351 17.66 -15.53 0.04
N LYS A 352 17.92 -15.72 -1.25
CA LYS A 352 19.20 -15.36 -1.87
C LYS A 352 19.51 -13.86 -1.79
N TYR A 353 18.49 -13.00 -1.87
CA TYR A 353 18.67 -11.55 -1.72
C TYR A 353 18.95 -11.16 -0.27
N LEU A 354 18.31 -11.82 0.70
CA LEU A 354 18.50 -11.54 2.13
C LEU A 354 19.87 -11.95 2.67
N GLN A 355 20.60 -12.80 1.94
CA GLN A 355 21.92 -13.29 2.32
C GLN A 355 23.08 -12.46 1.75
N LYS A 356 22.78 -11.52 0.88
CA LYS A 356 23.75 -10.58 0.29
C LYS A 356 23.83 -9.29 1.10
#